data_25596ea5503ae4ed34806c8baee5394e
#
_entry.id   25596ea5503ae4ed34806c8baee5394e
#
_cell.length_a   1.000
_cell.length_b   1.000
_cell.length_c   1.000
_cell.angle_alpha   90.00
_cell.angle_beta   90.00
_cell.angle_gamma   90.00
#
_symmetry.space_group_name_H-M   'P 1'
#
loop_
_entity.id
_entity.type
_entity.pdbx_description
1 polymer ?
#
loop_
_entity_poly.entity_id
_entity_poly.type
_entity_poly.pdbx_seq_one_letter_code
_entity_poly.pdbx_strand_id
1 'polypeptide(L)'
;MKSNPSRTLFRTLFATGLLAAGLCSCCPKHNTLTQAEIADGWQLLFDGKSLDQWKDFNGDSLTMPWHVVDGCIQAAGDGSDLSGYIVTKKQYENFILDWDWKLSYGGNSGM
;
A
#
# COMPACT_ATOMS: atom_id res chain seq x y z
N MET A 1 25.16 -27.02 26.66
CA MET A 1 25.29 -27.06 28.13
C MET A 1 24.02 -26.48 28.73
N LYS A 2 23.23 -27.31 29.39
CA LYS A 2 21.95 -26.94 30.04
C LYS A 2 22.19 -26.30 31.38
N SER A 3 21.40 -25.27 31.75
CA SER A 3 20.93 -25.13 33.14
C SER A 3 19.66 -24.26 33.18
N ASN A 4 18.58 -24.88 33.57
CA ASN A 4 17.42 -24.31 34.26
C ASN A 4 17.74 -24.41 35.78
N PRO A 5 17.26 -23.54 36.67
CA PRO A 5 15.89 -23.51 37.12
C PRO A 5 15.44 -22.18 37.78
N SER A 6 14.20 -21.86 37.98
CA SER A 6 13.47 -22.06 39.25
C SER A 6 12.10 -21.38 39.17
N ARG A 7 11.13 -22.16 39.48
CA ARG A 7 9.74 -21.72 39.76
C ARG A 7 9.69 -20.89 41.03
N THR A 8 8.97 -19.78 40.97
CA THR A 8 8.32 -19.24 42.17
C THR A 8 6.91 -18.82 41.83
N LEU A 9 5.97 -19.55 42.39
CA LEU A 9 4.56 -19.21 42.44
C LEU A 9 4.35 -18.01 43.35
N PHE A 10 3.63 -16.98 42.88
CA PHE A 10 2.86 -16.12 43.76
C PHE A 10 1.46 -15.93 43.22
N ARG A 11 0.49 -16.34 44.01
CA ARG A 11 -0.96 -16.18 43.83
C ARG A 11 -1.39 -14.83 44.38
N THR A 12 -2.52 -14.40 43.79
CA THR A 12 -3.47 -13.40 44.29
C THR A 12 -3.28 -12.00 43.72
N LEU A 13 -4.28 -11.30 43.22
CA LEU A 13 -5.69 -11.15 43.54
C LEU A 13 -6.45 -10.48 42.40
N PHE A 14 -7.73 -10.72 42.32
CA PHE A 14 -8.75 -10.15 41.47
C PHE A 14 -8.71 -8.63 41.35
N ALA A 15 -8.72 -8.14 40.12
CA ALA A 15 -9.32 -6.86 39.75
C ALA A 15 -10.07 -7.04 38.44
N THR A 16 -11.37 -7.04 38.52
CA THR A 16 -12.29 -6.98 37.41
C THR A 16 -12.14 -5.63 36.72
N GLY A 17 -11.31 -5.59 35.69
CA GLY A 17 -11.24 -4.50 34.75
C GLY A 17 -11.92 -4.93 33.45
N LEU A 18 -13.06 -4.32 33.17
CA LEU A 18 -13.79 -4.47 31.92
C LEU A 18 -12.93 -3.93 30.77
N LEU A 19 -12.11 -4.78 30.18
CA LEU A 19 -11.38 -4.44 28.98
C LEU A 19 -12.38 -4.49 27.82
N ALA A 20 -12.83 -3.34 27.40
CA ALA A 20 -13.44 -3.19 26.08
C ALA A 20 -12.38 -3.61 25.06
N ALA A 21 -12.46 -4.85 24.59
CA ALA A 21 -11.73 -5.31 23.44
C ALA A 21 -12.20 -4.48 22.23
N GLY A 22 -11.47 -3.41 21.95
CA GLY A 22 -11.58 -2.74 20.68
C GLY A 22 -11.21 -3.78 19.62
N LEU A 23 -12.21 -4.24 18.89
CA LEU A 23 -12.00 -5.01 17.67
C LEU A 23 -11.23 -4.09 16.72
N CYS A 24 -9.91 -4.22 16.76
CA CYS A 24 -9.06 -3.64 15.76
C CYS A 24 -9.40 -4.38 14.46
N SER A 25 -10.31 -3.79 13.69
CA SER A 25 -10.60 -4.24 12.34
C SER A 25 -9.31 -4.06 11.54
N CYS A 26 -8.54 -5.13 11.43
CA CYS A 26 -7.40 -5.22 10.53
C CYS A 26 -7.91 -5.33 9.09
N CYS A 27 -8.64 -4.34 8.61
CA CYS A 27 -8.75 -4.13 7.17
C CYS A 27 -7.38 -3.59 6.72
N PRO A 28 -6.72 -4.27 5.78
CA PRO A 28 -5.52 -3.70 5.16
C PRO A 28 -5.88 -2.32 4.61
N LYS A 29 -5.20 -1.30 5.10
CA LYS A 29 -5.38 0.04 4.56
C LYS A 29 -4.57 0.10 3.27
N HIS A 30 -5.28 0.16 2.15
CA HIS A 30 -4.63 0.45 0.87
C HIS A 30 -3.91 1.80 0.90
N ASN A 31 -2.87 1.94 0.11
CA ASN A 31 -2.09 3.17 -0.05
C ASN A 31 -1.50 3.70 1.28
N THR A 32 -1.12 2.80 2.16
CA THR A 32 -0.43 3.13 3.41
C THR A 32 0.59 2.05 3.72
N LEU A 33 1.69 2.42 4.37
CA LEU A 33 2.69 1.48 4.87
C LEU A 33 2.55 1.31 6.38
N THR A 34 2.73 0.11 6.83
CA THR A 34 2.91 -0.20 8.25
C THR A 34 4.32 0.19 8.70
N GLN A 35 4.52 0.29 10.01
CA GLN A 35 5.86 0.57 10.56
C GLN A 35 6.88 -0.54 10.22
N ALA A 36 6.44 -1.77 10.11
CA ALA A 36 7.29 -2.89 9.71
C ALA A 36 7.74 -2.75 8.25
N GLU A 37 6.83 -2.43 7.33
CA GLU A 37 7.15 -2.20 5.93
C GLU A 37 8.11 -1.02 5.75
N ILE A 38 7.90 0.07 6.48
CA ILE A 38 8.82 1.22 6.45
C ILE A 38 10.22 0.78 6.95
N ALA A 39 10.29 0.00 8.01
CA ALA A 39 11.56 -0.50 8.56
C ALA A 39 12.27 -1.45 7.57
N ASP A 40 11.51 -2.23 6.80
CA ASP A 40 12.02 -3.11 5.74
C ASP A 40 12.40 -2.37 4.45
N GLY A 41 12.21 -1.05 4.40
CA GLY A 41 12.62 -0.21 3.28
C GLY A 41 11.58 -0.05 2.18
N TRP A 42 10.34 -0.48 2.39
CA TRP A 42 9.26 -0.23 1.44
C TRP A 42 8.99 1.26 1.27
N GLN A 43 8.69 1.65 0.06
CA GLN A 43 8.34 3.02 -0.32
C GLN A 43 6.98 3.04 -0.98
N LEU A 44 6.12 3.93 -0.54
CA LEU A 44 4.81 4.11 -1.12
C LEU A 44 4.93 4.89 -2.44
N LEU A 45 4.48 4.31 -3.53
CA LEU A 45 4.47 4.95 -4.85
C LEU A 45 3.21 5.77 -5.10
N PHE A 46 2.15 5.52 -4.33
CA PHE A 46 0.88 6.20 -4.46
C PHE A 46 0.16 6.25 -3.11
N ASP A 47 -0.24 7.42 -2.69
CA ASP A 47 -0.88 7.67 -1.40
C ASP A 47 -2.42 7.62 -1.44
N GLY A 48 -2.99 7.27 -2.59
CA GLY A 48 -4.44 7.26 -2.80
C GLY A 48 -5.03 8.62 -3.13
N LYS A 49 -4.23 9.69 -3.24
CA LYS A 49 -4.72 11.07 -3.39
C LYS A 49 -4.02 11.86 -4.49
N SER A 50 -2.71 11.72 -4.65
CA SER A 50 -1.91 12.54 -5.53
C SER A 50 -1.13 11.69 -6.54
N LEU A 51 -0.99 12.22 -7.76
CA LEU A 51 -0.14 11.69 -8.80
C LEU A 51 1.19 12.45 -8.92
N ASP A 52 1.59 13.19 -7.91
CA ASP A 52 2.78 14.04 -7.95
C ASP A 52 4.09 13.27 -8.18
N GLN A 53 4.11 11.98 -7.85
CA GLN A 53 5.27 11.11 -8.07
C GLN A 53 5.30 10.48 -9.48
N TRP A 54 4.28 10.79 -10.31
CA TRP A 54 4.10 10.20 -11.63
C TRP A 54 4.23 11.24 -12.73
N LYS A 55 4.57 10.79 -13.93
CA LYS A 55 4.65 11.61 -15.13
C LYS A 55 4.33 10.76 -16.35
N ASP A 56 4.07 11.42 -17.46
CA ASP A 56 3.96 10.75 -18.77
C ASP A 56 5.32 10.13 -19.14
N PHE A 57 5.30 9.01 -19.84
CA PHE A 57 6.52 8.32 -20.25
C PHE A 57 7.46 9.24 -21.06
N ASN A 58 6.92 10.02 -21.97
CA ASN A 58 7.67 10.94 -22.84
C ASN A 58 7.63 12.41 -22.36
N GLY A 59 7.23 12.67 -21.12
CA GLY A 59 7.06 14.03 -20.61
C GLY A 59 7.69 14.23 -19.24
N ASP A 60 7.69 15.47 -18.78
CA ASP A 60 8.17 15.85 -17.44
C ASP A 60 7.02 16.02 -16.44
N SER A 61 5.80 16.02 -16.91
CA SER A 61 4.58 16.15 -16.12
C SER A 61 3.53 15.13 -16.58
N LEU A 62 2.45 15.02 -15.84
CA LEU A 62 1.31 14.20 -16.20
C LEU A 62 0.29 15.05 -16.94
N THR A 63 0.14 14.83 -18.24
CA THR A 63 -0.79 15.55 -19.12
C THR A 63 -1.92 14.68 -19.63
N MET A 64 -1.75 13.37 -19.56
CA MET A 64 -2.73 12.40 -20.03
C MET A 64 -3.86 12.18 -19.01
N PRO A 65 -5.00 11.66 -19.46
CA PRO A 65 -6.20 11.54 -18.64
C PRO A 65 -6.10 10.41 -17.60
N TRP A 66 -5.11 10.50 -16.74
CA TRP A 66 -5.01 9.67 -15.55
C TRP A 66 -5.62 10.40 -14.36
N HIS A 67 -6.48 9.74 -13.61
CA HIS A 67 -7.19 10.33 -12.49
C HIS A 67 -7.02 9.51 -11.23
N VAL A 68 -7.22 10.17 -10.10
CA VAL A 68 -7.40 9.47 -8.83
C VAL A 68 -8.89 9.34 -8.57
N VAL A 69 -9.37 8.11 -8.50
CA VAL A 69 -10.77 7.79 -8.21
C VAL A 69 -10.80 6.71 -7.13
N ASP A 70 -11.49 6.97 -6.06
CA ASP A 70 -11.66 6.03 -4.93
C ASP A 70 -10.33 5.43 -4.41
N GLY A 71 -9.28 6.26 -4.36
CA GLY A 71 -7.95 5.82 -3.93
C GLY A 71 -7.21 4.95 -4.95
N CYS A 72 -7.65 4.91 -6.19
CA CYS A 72 -7.02 4.19 -7.29
C CYS A 72 -6.49 5.15 -8.35
N ILE A 73 -5.39 4.80 -8.99
CA ILE A 73 -4.95 5.43 -10.24
C ILE A 73 -5.78 4.83 -11.38
N GLN A 74 -6.58 5.64 -12.02
CA GLN A 74 -7.46 5.21 -13.10
C GLN A 74 -7.01 5.83 -14.42
N ALA A 75 -6.83 5.01 -15.44
CA ALA A 75 -6.75 5.47 -16.81
C ALA A 75 -8.16 5.85 -17.29
N ALA A 76 -8.34 7.07 -17.72
CA ALA A 76 -9.57 7.48 -18.37
C ALA A 76 -9.38 7.31 -19.89
N GLY A 77 -9.70 6.15 -20.37
CA GLY A 77 -9.69 5.84 -21.79
C GLY A 77 -10.98 5.16 -22.20
N ASP A 78 -11.44 5.45 -23.38
CA ASP A 78 -12.54 4.75 -24.05
C ASP A 78 -12.06 3.48 -24.78
N GLY A 79 -10.83 3.06 -24.53
CA GLY A 79 -10.15 1.97 -25.24
C GLY A 79 -9.47 2.40 -26.54
N SER A 80 -9.49 3.68 -26.86
CA SER A 80 -8.73 4.22 -27.99
C SER A 80 -7.33 4.58 -27.53
N ASP A 81 -6.50 3.74 -27.18
CA ASP A 81 -5.03 3.79 -27.04
C ASP A 81 -4.35 5.16 -26.75
N LEU A 82 -5.12 6.15 -26.34
CA LEU A 82 -4.68 7.53 -26.14
C LEU A 82 -4.28 7.85 -24.70
N SER A 83 -4.48 6.92 -23.79
CA SER A 83 -4.15 7.18 -22.39
C SER A 83 -2.63 7.21 -22.11
N GLY A 84 -1.82 6.73 -23.06
CA GLY A 84 -0.37 6.71 -22.89
C GLY A 84 0.09 5.87 -21.69
N TYR A 85 1.38 5.94 -21.44
CA TYR A 85 2.00 5.28 -20.29
C TYR A 85 2.40 6.30 -19.24
N ILE A 86 2.15 5.99 -17.99
CA ILE A 86 2.71 6.75 -16.88
C ILE A 86 3.88 6.01 -16.25
N VAL A 87 4.83 6.75 -15.78
CA VAL A 87 6.00 6.22 -15.07
C VAL A 87 6.26 7.02 -13.80
N THR A 88 6.92 6.41 -12.86
CA THR A 88 7.40 7.11 -11.68
C THR A 88 8.48 8.13 -12.07
N LYS A 89 8.47 9.31 -11.46
CA LYS A 89 9.53 10.33 -11.65
C LYS A 89 10.88 9.82 -11.18
N LYS A 90 10.89 9.04 -10.08
CA LYS A 90 12.08 8.37 -9.57
C LYS A 90 12.32 7.08 -10.34
N GLN A 91 13.57 6.80 -10.69
CA GLN A 91 13.98 5.53 -11.29
C GLN A 91 14.39 4.54 -10.20
N TYR A 92 14.09 3.28 -10.46
CA TYR A 92 14.44 2.17 -9.58
C TYR A 92 15.19 1.12 -10.41
N GLU A 93 16.26 0.61 -9.84
CA GLU A 93 16.97 -0.54 -10.41
C GLU A 93 16.58 -1.80 -9.63
N ASN A 94 17.04 -2.62 -9.14
CA ASN A 94 16.64 -3.82 -8.40
C ASN A 94 15.50 -3.53 -7.39
N PHE A 95 14.29 -3.90 -7.73
CA PHE A 95 13.11 -3.62 -6.90
C PHE A 95 12.15 -4.81 -6.83
N ILE A 96 11.35 -4.81 -5.79
CA ILE A 96 10.12 -5.61 -5.68
C ILE A 96 8.98 -4.62 -5.76
N LEU A 97 7.99 -4.88 -6.61
CA LEU A 97 6.80 -4.07 -6.74
C LEU A 97 5.59 -4.89 -6.30
N ASP A 98 4.81 -4.31 -5.41
CA ASP A 98 3.54 -4.86 -4.95
C ASP A 98 2.44 -3.86 -5.27
N TRP A 99 1.37 -4.32 -5.95
CA TRP A 99 0.24 -3.47 -6.31
C TRP A 99 -1.05 -4.27 -6.48
N ASP A 100 -2.16 -3.64 -6.14
CA ASP A 100 -3.49 -4.12 -6.45
C ASP A 100 -3.96 -3.53 -7.79
N TRP A 101 -4.73 -4.30 -8.53
CA TRP A 101 -5.26 -3.86 -9.81
C TRP A 101 -6.73 -4.22 -10.00
N LYS A 102 -7.42 -3.41 -10.78
CA LYS A 102 -8.82 -3.60 -11.09
C LYS A 102 -9.07 -3.29 -12.55
N LEU A 103 -9.73 -4.20 -13.25
CA LEU A 103 -10.14 -4.01 -14.63
C LEU A 103 -11.66 -3.93 -14.74
N SER A 104 -12.16 -3.12 -15.67
CA SER A 104 -13.52 -3.20 -16.15
C SER A 104 -13.73 -4.45 -17.00
N TYR A 105 -14.98 -4.81 -17.23
CA TYR A 105 -15.28 -5.92 -18.15
C TYR A 105 -14.69 -5.63 -19.53
N GLY A 106 -13.92 -6.57 -20.06
CA GLY A 106 -13.22 -6.43 -21.33
C GLY A 106 -12.01 -5.48 -21.31
N GLY A 107 -11.66 -4.91 -20.14
CA GLY A 107 -10.49 -4.05 -20.00
C GLY A 107 -9.18 -4.82 -20.12
N ASN A 108 -8.15 -4.13 -20.61
CA ASN A 108 -6.78 -4.62 -20.69
C ASN A 108 -5.81 -3.56 -20.17
N SER A 109 -4.87 -3.95 -19.37
CA SER A 109 -3.81 -3.08 -18.84
C SER A 109 -2.63 -3.92 -18.40
N GLY A 110 -1.52 -3.29 -18.03
CA GLY A 110 -0.34 -3.98 -17.53
C GLY A 110 0.66 -3.04 -16.88
N MET A 111 1.59 -3.69 -16.20
CA MET A 111 2.78 -3.08 -15.60
C MET A 111 4.02 -3.55 -16.32
#